data_da1ba397aa5cf228e92419b6b42eb12b
#
_entry.id   da1ba397aa5cf228e92419b6b42eb12b
#
_cell.length_a   1.000
_cell.length_b   1.000
_cell.length_c   1.000
_cell.angle_alpha   90.00
_cell.angle_beta   90.00
_cell.angle_gamma   90.00
#
_symmetry.space_group_name_H-M   'P 1'
#
loop_
_entity.id
_entity.type
_entity.pdbx_description
1 polymer ?
#
loop_
_entity_poly.entity_id
_entity_poly.type
_entity_poly.pdbx_seq_one_letter_code
_entity_poly.pdbx_strand_id
1 'polypeptide(L)'
;VTRGERARQALFWSLVLAATTAALLPYRSVLEKAHVALVLLLVVLGAAARGGRALGLTIGVASFLVFDVGFVPPYGRLAVANPLDWLVLVAFLATSAVASQLLHRAQEASQVAGEERERLDEERKRTEALRETDALKDALLASVSHDLRTPLTSIKALANQLGVLGDERSQIIEEQADRLGRYVSDLLDLSRLSAGAMPVRIEVNAVDDLLSAAIEETEARIAGRPLDVKLPKDGVLLAGRFDLSLSLRIITNLIDNAHKYTPAGLPISVEALRQGNRLRIAVRDRGPGIALGEEERIFETFYRPLAAPADRGSAGLGLALGRRMAALQQGALTYAPRPGGGSDFILSLPAVDLPGPDGEPSL
;
A
#
# COMPACT_ATOMS: atom_id res chain seq x y z
N VAL A 1 -7.99 -17.54 35.08
CA VAL A 1 -8.67 -17.65 36.40
C VAL A 1 -7.82 -18.54 37.27
N THR A 2 -7.32 -17.99 38.40
CA THR A 2 -6.47 -18.70 39.33
C THR A 2 -7.25 -19.81 40.09
N ARG A 3 -6.55 -20.84 40.64
CA ARG A 3 -7.20 -21.89 41.42
C ARG A 3 -8.02 -21.32 42.61
N GLY A 4 -7.57 -20.21 43.22
CA GLY A 4 -8.28 -19.55 44.32
C GLY A 4 -9.58 -18.86 43.90
N GLU A 5 -9.61 -18.27 42.70
CA GLU A 5 -10.82 -17.64 42.16
C GLU A 5 -11.90 -18.68 41.81
N ARG A 6 -11.49 -19.80 41.22
CA ARG A 6 -12.41 -20.93 40.93
C ARG A 6 -13.05 -21.46 42.20
N ALA A 7 -12.28 -21.63 43.25
CA ALA A 7 -12.80 -22.08 44.53
C ALA A 7 -13.80 -21.07 45.17
N ARG A 8 -13.50 -19.78 45.09
CA ARG A 8 -14.43 -18.72 45.54
C ARG A 8 -15.72 -18.68 44.75
N GLN A 9 -15.66 -18.80 43.44
CA GLN A 9 -16.85 -18.84 42.59
C GLN A 9 -17.68 -20.12 42.83
N ALA A 10 -17.04 -21.25 43.00
CA ALA A 10 -17.74 -22.51 43.34
C ALA A 10 -18.46 -22.39 44.67
N LEU A 11 -17.80 -21.86 45.71
CA LEU A 11 -18.41 -21.62 47.01
C LEU A 11 -19.59 -20.66 46.95
N PHE A 12 -19.42 -19.54 46.24
CA PHE A 12 -20.49 -18.54 46.06
C PHE A 12 -21.72 -19.14 45.41
N TRP A 13 -21.58 -19.84 44.26
CA TRP A 13 -22.71 -20.42 43.54
C TRP A 13 -23.34 -21.62 44.30
N SER A 14 -22.58 -22.36 45.08
CA SER A 14 -23.11 -23.38 45.96
C SER A 14 -23.98 -22.77 47.08
N LEU A 15 -23.54 -21.64 47.64
CA LEU A 15 -24.34 -20.88 48.61
C LEU A 15 -25.61 -20.30 47.99
N VAL A 16 -25.52 -19.76 46.77
CA VAL A 16 -26.70 -19.27 46.04
C VAL A 16 -27.69 -20.41 45.78
N LEU A 17 -27.24 -21.57 45.34
CA LEU A 17 -28.09 -22.76 45.18
C LEU A 17 -28.75 -23.19 46.49
N ALA A 18 -28.01 -23.25 47.58
CA ALA A 18 -28.53 -23.62 48.89
C ALA A 18 -29.57 -22.60 49.39
N ALA A 19 -29.29 -21.30 49.29
CA ALA A 19 -30.20 -20.23 49.65
C ALA A 19 -31.51 -20.26 48.82
N THR A 20 -31.38 -20.43 47.51
CA THR A 20 -32.54 -20.56 46.60
C THR A 20 -33.39 -21.77 46.97
N THR A 21 -32.73 -22.89 47.23
CA THR A 21 -33.43 -24.12 47.66
C THR A 21 -34.16 -23.93 48.99
N ALA A 22 -33.50 -23.35 50.00
CA ALA A 22 -34.09 -23.07 51.30
C ALA A 22 -35.31 -22.12 51.21
N ALA A 23 -35.24 -21.12 50.31
CA ALA A 23 -36.36 -20.20 50.06
C ALA A 23 -37.56 -20.85 49.38
N LEU A 24 -37.34 -21.83 48.53
CA LEU A 24 -38.39 -22.53 47.79
C LEU A 24 -39.01 -23.70 48.54
N LEU A 25 -38.29 -24.29 49.44
CA LEU A 25 -38.72 -25.51 50.21
C LEU A 25 -40.05 -25.33 50.96
N PRO A 26 -40.33 -24.21 51.64
CA PRO A 26 -41.61 -24.02 52.33
C PRO A 26 -42.85 -24.02 51.39
N TYR A 27 -42.60 -23.64 50.13
CA TYR A 27 -43.67 -23.48 49.13
C TYR A 27 -43.80 -24.70 48.20
N ARG A 28 -43.09 -25.80 48.47
CA ARG A 28 -43.06 -27.00 47.64
C ARG A 28 -44.38 -27.68 47.33
N SER A 29 -45.42 -27.46 48.22
CA SER A 29 -46.76 -27.97 48.00
C SER A 29 -47.69 -27.09 47.16
N VAL A 30 -47.26 -25.79 46.94
CA VAL A 30 -48.01 -24.79 46.16
C VAL A 30 -47.41 -24.54 44.82
N LEU A 31 -46.06 -24.62 44.72
CA LEU A 31 -45.33 -24.36 43.51
C LEU A 31 -45.36 -25.57 42.56
N GLU A 32 -45.68 -25.31 41.31
CA GLU A 32 -45.54 -26.34 40.30
C GLU A 32 -44.07 -26.67 40.06
N LYS A 33 -43.77 -27.92 39.74
CA LYS A 33 -42.42 -28.42 39.48
C LYS A 33 -41.70 -27.59 38.40
N ALA A 34 -42.42 -27.10 37.40
CA ALA A 34 -41.87 -26.30 36.32
C ALA A 34 -41.34 -24.97 36.81
N HIS A 35 -41.96 -24.30 37.76
CA HIS A 35 -41.52 -23.01 38.32
C HIS A 35 -40.23 -23.19 39.13
N VAL A 36 -40.13 -24.27 39.91
CA VAL A 36 -38.91 -24.59 40.66
C VAL A 36 -37.76 -24.92 39.72
N ALA A 37 -38.01 -25.71 38.68
CA ALA A 37 -37.01 -26.05 37.66
C ALA A 37 -36.46 -24.79 36.97
N LEU A 38 -37.35 -23.83 36.63
CA LEU A 38 -36.95 -22.56 35.97
C LEU A 38 -36.04 -21.73 36.88
N VAL A 39 -36.37 -21.60 38.16
CA VAL A 39 -35.55 -20.84 39.11
C VAL A 39 -34.17 -21.47 39.29
N LEU A 40 -34.11 -22.80 39.46
CA LEU A 40 -32.84 -23.51 39.56
C LEU A 40 -32.01 -23.40 38.25
N LEU A 41 -32.67 -23.39 37.10
CA LEU A 41 -31.99 -23.16 35.82
C LEU A 41 -31.32 -21.78 35.73
N LEU A 42 -31.95 -20.75 36.28
CA LEU A 42 -31.32 -19.40 36.38
C LEU A 42 -30.05 -19.42 37.23
N VAL A 43 -30.01 -20.19 38.33
CA VAL A 43 -28.80 -20.36 39.15
C VAL A 43 -27.70 -21.05 38.33
N VAL A 44 -28.04 -22.11 37.57
CA VAL A 44 -27.09 -22.81 36.70
C VAL A 44 -26.52 -21.88 35.62
N LEU A 45 -27.37 -21.09 34.97
CA LEU A 45 -26.95 -20.12 33.95
C LEU A 45 -26.03 -19.06 34.55
N GLY A 46 -26.35 -18.52 35.74
CA GLY A 46 -25.49 -17.58 36.46
C GLY A 46 -24.12 -18.16 36.79
N ALA A 47 -24.09 -19.41 37.25
CA ALA A 47 -22.84 -20.13 37.54
C ALA A 47 -22.01 -20.37 36.28
N ALA A 48 -22.66 -20.78 35.18
CA ALA A 48 -22.03 -20.97 33.88
C ALA A 48 -21.45 -19.67 33.32
N ALA A 49 -22.20 -18.55 33.46
CA ALA A 49 -21.80 -17.24 32.96
C ALA A 49 -20.52 -16.70 33.58
N ARG A 50 -20.33 -16.93 34.89
CA ARG A 50 -19.19 -16.38 35.66
C ARG A 50 -18.07 -17.37 35.91
N GLY A 51 -18.40 -18.65 36.08
CA GLY A 51 -17.44 -19.71 36.44
C GLY A 51 -17.07 -20.67 35.29
N GLY A 52 -17.61 -20.43 34.09
CA GLY A 52 -17.35 -21.24 32.88
C GLY A 52 -18.07 -22.58 32.91
N ARG A 53 -17.83 -23.36 31.82
CA ARG A 53 -18.51 -24.62 31.53
C ARG A 53 -18.47 -25.63 32.69
N ALA A 54 -17.30 -25.81 33.32
CA ALA A 54 -17.13 -26.78 34.38
C ALA A 54 -18.00 -26.45 35.62
N LEU A 55 -18.04 -25.19 36.03
CA LEU A 55 -18.86 -24.77 37.15
C LEU A 55 -20.36 -24.83 36.83
N GLY A 56 -20.75 -24.42 35.64
CA GLY A 56 -22.13 -24.57 35.15
C GLY A 56 -22.63 -26.01 35.18
N LEU A 57 -21.81 -26.95 34.73
CA LEU A 57 -22.16 -28.38 34.76
C LEU A 57 -22.24 -28.92 36.18
N THR A 58 -21.29 -28.57 37.08
CA THR A 58 -21.30 -29.05 38.46
C THR A 58 -22.52 -28.52 39.25
N ILE A 59 -22.83 -27.22 39.11
CA ILE A 59 -24.01 -26.63 39.72
C ILE A 59 -25.28 -27.17 39.07
N GLY A 60 -25.27 -27.48 37.74
CA GLY A 60 -26.40 -28.12 37.03
C GLY A 60 -26.73 -29.52 37.59
N VAL A 61 -25.70 -30.34 37.81
CA VAL A 61 -25.90 -31.67 38.45
C VAL A 61 -26.38 -31.52 39.88
N ALA A 62 -25.78 -30.58 40.65
CA ALA A 62 -26.22 -30.33 42.02
C ALA A 62 -27.68 -29.82 42.08
N SER A 63 -28.07 -28.91 41.21
CA SER A 63 -29.44 -28.43 41.05
C SER A 63 -30.42 -29.51 40.67
N PHE A 64 -30.03 -30.44 39.78
CA PHE A 64 -30.81 -31.62 39.42
C PHE A 64 -31.08 -32.50 40.65
N LEU A 65 -30.05 -32.83 41.45
CA LEU A 65 -30.20 -33.62 42.66
C LEU A 65 -31.07 -32.93 43.69
N VAL A 66 -30.90 -31.66 43.89
CA VAL A 66 -31.71 -30.85 44.81
C VAL A 66 -33.17 -30.81 44.36
N PHE A 67 -33.41 -30.69 43.04
CA PHE A 67 -34.76 -30.67 42.47
C PHE A 67 -35.44 -31.99 42.66
N ASP A 68 -34.77 -33.12 42.39
CA ASP A 68 -35.32 -34.48 42.54
C ASP A 68 -35.66 -34.77 43.99
N VAL A 69 -34.70 -34.64 44.93
CA VAL A 69 -34.88 -35.01 46.35
C VAL A 69 -35.82 -34.06 47.08
N GLY A 70 -35.79 -32.73 46.74
CA GLY A 70 -36.52 -31.70 47.48
C GLY A 70 -37.94 -31.45 46.99
N PHE A 71 -38.17 -31.56 45.65
CA PHE A 71 -39.38 -31.06 45.04
C PHE A 71 -40.17 -32.11 44.23
N VAL A 72 -39.60 -33.31 44.02
CA VAL A 72 -40.29 -34.43 43.36
C VAL A 72 -40.70 -35.47 44.41
N PRO A 73 -41.97 -35.83 44.55
CA PRO A 73 -42.39 -36.89 45.47
C PRO A 73 -41.94 -38.31 45.02
N PRO A 74 -41.58 -39.22 45.94
CA PRO A 74 -41.54 -39.10 47.38
C PRO A 74 -40.31 -38.31 47.88
N TYR A 75 -40.54 -37.21 48.60
CA TYR A 75 -39.48 -36.31 49.08
C TYR A 75 -38.43 -37.04 49.95
N GLY A 76 -37.19 -36.57 49.86
CA GLY A 76 -36.07 -37.09 50.65
C GLY A 76 -35.48 -38.38 50.12
N ARG A 77 -35.85 -38.84 48.96
CA ARG A 77 -35.35 -40.07 48.32
C ARG A 77 -35.10 -39.82 46.86
N LEU A 78 -34.02 -40.37 46.31
CA LEU A 78 -33.76 -40.40 44.85
C LEU A 78 -34.65 -41.47 44.22
N ALA A 79 -35.95 -41.19 44.12
CA ALA A 79 -36.92 -42.12 43.56
C ALA A 79 -38.08 -41.37 42.90
N VAL A 80 -38.22 -41.50 41.61
CA VAL A 80 -39.27 -40.85 40.81
C VAL A 80 -40.46 -41.80 40.71
N ALA A 81 -41.53 -41.45 41.44
CA ALA A 81 -42.73 -42.32 41.51
C ALA A 81 -43.59 -42.20 40.23
N ASN A 82 -43.57 -41.08 39.55
CA ASN A 82 -44.36 -40.85 38.32
C ASN A 82 -43.42 -40.84 37.09
N PRO A 83 -43.69 -41.70 36.08
CA PRO A 83 -42.90 -41.73 34.86
C PRO A 83 -42.77 -40.41 34.13
N LEU A 84 -43.75 -39.48 34.22
CA LEU A 84 -43.73 -38.14 33.65
C LEU A 84 -42.70 -37.23 34.30
N ASP A 85 -42.36 -37.43 35.59
CA ASP A 85 -41.37 -36.65 36.30
C ASP A 85 -39.95 -36.90 35.75
N TRP A 86 -39.68 -38.07 35.21
CA TRP A 86 -38.44 -38.36 34.49
C TRP A 86 -38.25 -37.46 33.28
N LEU A 87 -39.32 -37.12 32.57
CA LEU A 87 -39.26 -36.21 31.41
C LEU A 87 -38.85 -34.78 31.85
N VAL A 88 -39.38 -34.31 32.97
CA VAL A 88 -39.00 -33.01 33.53
C VAL A 88 -37.54 -32.99 33.99
N LEU A 89 -37.06 -34.07 34.64
CA LEU A 89 -35.69 -34.18 35.09
C LEU A 89 -34.69 -34.23 33.90
N VAL A 90 -34.98 -35.01 32.89
CA VAL A 90 -34.16 -35.11 31.66
C VAL A 90 -34.18 -33.78 30.93
N ALA A 91 -35.33 -33.15 30.76
CA ALA A 91 -35.45 -31.84 30.12
C ALA A 91 -34.66 -30.75 30.87
N PHE A 92 -34.70 -30.76 32.21
CA PHE A 92 -33.91 -29.84 33.02
C PHE A 92 -32.39 -30.02 32.81
N LEU A 93 -31.94 -31.27 32.87
CA LEU A 93 -30.51 -31.56 32.69
C LEU A 93 -30.04 -31.24 31.27
N ALA A 94 -30.80 -31.58 30.27
CA ALA A 94 -30.52 -31.27 28.87
C ALA A 94 -30.48 -29.75 28.64
N THR A 95 -31.48 -29.03 29.14
CA THR A 95 -31.54 -27.56 29.01
C THR A 95 -30.38 -26.89 29.71
N SER A 96 -30.02 -27.35 30.91
CA SER A 96 -28.86 -26.84 31.64
C SER A 96 -27.55 -27.03 30.90
N ALA A 97 -27.36 -28.23 30.30
CA ALA A 97 -26.16 -28.54 29.52
C ALA A 97 -26.07 -27.70 28.24
N VAL A 98 -27.16 -27.61 27.48
CA VAL A 98 -27.22 -26.83 26.24
C VAL A 98 -27.02 -25.32 26.52
N ALA A 99 -27.71 -24.79 27.52
CA ALA A 99 -27.61 -23.38 27.88
C ALA A 99 -26.19 -23.00 28.35
N SER A 100 -25.57 -23.86 29.18
CA SER A 100 -24.18 -23.68 29.61
C SER A 100 -23.19 -23.71 28.42
N GLN A 101 -23.42 -24.61 27.46
CA GLN A 101 -22.57 -24.72 26.28
C GLN A 101 -22.72 -23.52 25.34
N LEU A 102 -23.97 -23.08 25.10
CA LEU A 102 -24.24 -21.91 24.24
C LEU A 102 -23.65 -20.63 24.82
N LEU A 103 -23.80 -20.44 26.13
CA LEU A 103 -23.23 -19.27 26.80
C LEU A 103 -21.70 -19.24 26.71
N HIS A 104 -21.07 -20.38 26.89
CA HIS A 104 -19.61 -20.47 26.75
C HIS A 104 -19.14 -20.14 25.33
N ARG A 105 -19.80 -20.70 24.31
CA ARG A 105 -19.48 -20.38 22.91
C ARG A 105 -19.68 -18.91 22.57
N ALA A 106 -20.74 -18.29 23.09
CA ALA A 106 -21.00 -16.88 22.89
C ALA A 106 -19.90 -15.99 23.51
N GLN A 107 -19.41 -16.37 24.70
CA GLN A 107 -18.30 -15.65 25.35
C GLN A 107 -16.98 -15.80 24.60
N GLU A 108 -16.65 -17.02 24.15
CA GLU A 108 -15.45 -17.24 23.32
C GLU A 108 -15.49 -16.45 22.02
N ALA A 109 -16.62 -16.48 21.31
CA ALA A 109 -16.81 -15.69 20.08
C ALA A 109 -16.68 -14.19 20.31
N SER A 110 -17.20 -13.69 21.42
CA SER A 110 -17.09 -12.26 21.78
C SER A 110 -15.64 -11.85 22.11
N GLN A 111 -14.87 -12.71 22.77
CA GLN A 111 -13.46 -12.45 23.07
C GLN A 111 -12.61 -12.41 21.80
N VAL A 112 -12.77 -13.41 20.92
CA VAL A 112 -12.05 -13.44 19.63
C VAL A 112 -12.38 -12.22 18.78
N ALA A 113 -13.65 -11.83 18.70
CA ALA A 113 -14.06 -10.62 17.97
C ALA A 113 -13.50 -9.33 18.58
N GLY A 114 -13.31 -9.28 19.91
CA GLY A 114 -12.68 -8.16 20.61
C GLY A 114 -11.19 -8.03 20.24
N GLU A 115 -10.44 -9.13 20.32
CA GLU A 115 -9.01 -9.16 19.97
C GLU A 115 -8.76 -8.79 18.51
N GLU A 116 -9.60 -9.27 17.59
CA GLU A 116 -9.50 -8.94 16.17
C GLU A 116 -9.75 -7.44 15.91
N ARG A 117 -10.75 -6.85 16.60
CA ARG A 117 -10.99 -5.40 16.50
C ARG A 117 -9.82 -4.58 17.00
N GLU A 118 -9.23 -4.95 18.13
CA GLU A 118 -8.07 -4.24 18.67
C GLU A 118 -6.88 -4.29 17.70
N ARG A 119 -6.61 -5.45 17.10
CA ARG A 119 -5.55 -5.59 16.08
C ARG A 119 -5.79 -4.70 14.85
N LEU A 120 -7.02 -4.71 14.33
CA LEU A 120 -7.39 -3.88 13.19
C LEU A 120 -7.29 -2.38 13.50
N ASP A 121 -7.65 -1.96 14.71
CA ASP A 121 -7.51 -0.58 15.15
C ASP A 121 -6.04 -0.15 15.30
N GLU A 122 -5.18 -1.04 15.81
CA GLU A 122 -3.73 -0.78 15.88
C GLU A 122 -3.11 -0.66 14.48
N GLU A 123 -3.47 -1.55 13.55
CA GLU A 123 -3.00 -1.48 12.17
C GLU A 123 -3.46 -0.19 11.47
N ARG A 124 -4.72 0.22 11.67
CA ARG A 124 -5.24 1.50 11.15
C ARG A 124 -4.46 2.69 11.69
N LYS A 125 -4.27 2.78 12.99
CA LYS A 125 -3.49 3.88 13.62
C LYS A 125 -2.07 3.93 13.09
N ARG A 126 -1.42 2.78 12.91
CA ARG A 126 -0.08 2.71 12.33
C ARG A 126 -0.04 3.19 10.89
N THR A 127 -1.03 2.79 10.09
CA THR A 127 -1.14 3.22 8.68
C THR A 127 -1.43 4.71 8.57
N GLU A 128 -2.28 5.28 9.43
CA GLU A 128 -2.57 6.71 9.48
C GLU A 128 -1.33 7.51 9.88
N ALA A 129 -0.60 7.10 10.91
CA ALA A 129 0.63 7.76 11.35
C ALA A 129 1.72 7.77 10.26
N LEU A 130 1.85 6.67 9.50
CA LEU A 130 2.75 6.61 8.34
C LEU A 130 2.33 7.58 7.24
N ARG A 131 1.04 7.67 6.93
CA ARG A 131 0.50 8.60 5.93
C ARG A 131 0.70 10.05 6.33
N GLU A 132 0.47 10.40 7.61
CA GLU A 132 0.72 11.75 8.13
C GLU A 132 2.19 12.13 8.02
N THR A 133 3.10 11.19 8.36
CA THR A 133 4.54 11.40 8.25
C THR A 133 4.97 11.62 6.79
N ASP A 134 4.44 10.83 5.86
CA ASP A 134 4.72 10.98 4.43
C ASP A 134 4.15 12.29 3.88
N ALA A 135 2.93 12.66 4.24
CA ALA A 135 2.33 13.94 3.84
C ALA A 135 3.11 15.15 4.37
N LEU A 136 3.57 15.09 5.63
CA LEU A 136 4.41 16.15 6.22
C LEU A 136 5.75 16.25 5.49
N LYS A 137 6.40 15.13 5.20
CA LYS A 137 7.65 15.07 4.44
C LYS A 137 7.48 15.71 3.05
N ASP A 138 6.39 15.40 2.36
CA ASP A 138 6.10 15.95 1.04
C ASP A 138 5.81 17.45 1.07
N ALA A 139 5.07 17.92 2.06
CA ALA A 139 4.82 19.35 2.27
C ALA A 139 6.12 20.11 2.59
N LEU A 140 7.01 19.55 3.42
CA LEU A 140 8.31 20.12 3.73
C LEU A 140 9.21 20.18 2.47
N LEU A 141 9.27 19.10 1.69
CA LEU A 141 10.05 19.07 0.45
C LEU A 141 9.53 20.11 -0.57
N ALA A 142 8.21 20.25 -0.69
CA ALA A 142 7.61 21.27 -1.56
C ALA A 142 7.97 22.71 -1.11
N SER A 143 7.90 22.99 0.19
CA SER A 143 8.26 24.29 0.76
C SER A 143 9.74 24.58 0.57
N VAL A 144 10.62 23.67 0.95
CA VAL A 144 12.08 23.82 0.82
C VAL A 144 12.49 24.06 -0.63
N SER A 145 11.85 23.40 -1.57
CA SER A 145 12.18 23.58 -2.99
C SER A 145 11.74 24.92 -3.56
N HIS A 146 10.58 25.42 -3.12
CA HIS A 146 10.17 26.78 -3.45
C HIS A 146 11.19 27.80 -2.91
N ASP A 147 11.59 27.63 -1.64
CA ASP A 147 12.51 28.53 -0.95
C ASP A 147 13.95 28.44 -1.48
N LEU A 148 14.35 27.32 -2.08
CA LEU A 148 15.64 27.17 -2.76
C LEU A 148 15.62 27.73 -4.19
N ARG A 149 14.51 27.66 -4.91
CA ARG A 149 14.39 28.16 -6.28
C ARG A 149 14.60 29.68 -6.35
N THR A 150 14.07 30.42 -5.39
CA THR A 150 14.17 31.88 -5.35
C THR A 150 15.62 32.38 -5.28
N PRO A 151 16.47 31.99 -4.31
CA PRO A 151 17.87 32.40 -4.28
C PRO A 151 18.68 31.93 -5.47
N LEU A 152 18.39 30.77 -6.02
CA LEU A 152 19.04 30.26 -7.24
C LEU A 152 18.75 31.13 -8.46
N THR A 153 17.50 31.56 -8.60
CA THR A 153 17.11 32.51 -9.67
C THR A 153 17.84 33.84 -9.50
N SER A 154 18.02 34.31 -8.27
CA SER A 154 18.77 35.52 -7.98
C SER A 154 20.28 35.38 -8.28
N ILE A 155 20.88 34.25 -7.89
CA ILE A 155 22.29 33.93 -8.21
C ILE A 155 22.49 33.87 -9.73
N LYS A 156 21.59 33.24 -10.48
CA LYS A 156 21.64 33.20 -11.94
C LYS A 156 21.52 34.58 -12.57
N ALA A 157 20.60 35.40 -12.09
CA ALA A 157 20.45 36.78 -12.58
C ALA A 157 21.71 37.65 -12.36
N LEU A 158 22.35 37.53 -11.18
CA LEU A 158 23.61 38.19 -10.86
C LEU A 158 24.78 37.67 -11.71
N ALA A 159 24.85 36.37 -11.92
CA ALA A 159 25.86 35.77 -12.80
C ALA A 159 25.73 36.28 -14.24
N ASN A 160 24.51 36.33 -14.78
CA ASN A 160 24.27 36.90 -16.11
C ASN A 160 24.70 38.37 -16.21
N GLN A 161 24.44 39.17 -15.18
CA GLN A 161 24.91 40.60 -15.14
C GLN A 161 26.44 40.69 -15.15
N LEU A 162 27.15 39.80 -14.43
CA LEU A 162 28.61 39.74 -14.44
C LEU A 162 29.14 39.25 -15.79
N GLY A 163 28.46 38.32 -16.46
CA GLY A 163 28.80 37.85 -17.80
C GLY A 163 28.74 38.94 -18.86
N VAL A 164 27.76 39.83 -18.76
CA VAL A 164 27.69 41.05 -19.63
C VAL A 164 28.89 41.96 -19.43
N LEU A 165 29.54 41.93 -18.26
CA LEU A 165 30.76 42.67 -17.96
C LEU A 165 32.05 41.95 -18.36
N GLY A 166 31.96 40.74 -18.95
CA GLY A 166 33.09 39.98 -19.45
C GLY A 166 33.81 39.10 -18.39
N ASP A 167 33.15 38.81 -17.26
CA ASP A 167 33.72 37.94 -16.23
C ASP A 167 33.42 36.45 -16.54
N GLU A 168 34.46 35.68 -16.92
CA GLU A 168 34.35 34.23 -17.22
C GLU A 168 33.83 33.42 -16.06
N ARG A 169 33.93 33.85 -14.81
CA ARG A 169 33.41 33.19 -13.62
C ARG A 169 31.87 33.16 -13.59
N SER A 170 31.26 34.09 -14.28
CA SER A 170 29.79 34.18 -14.37
C SER A 170 29.17 32.95 -14.99
N GLN A 171 29.80 32.38 -16.03
CA GLN A 171 29.34 31.16 -16.69
C GLN A 171 29.35 29.96 -15.75
N ILE A 172 30.40 29.85 -14.92
CA ILE A 172 30.50 28.75 -13.95
C ILE A 172 29.40 28.85 -12.89
N ILE A 173 29.12 30.10 -12.41
CA ILE A 173 28.09 30.35 -11.40
C ILE A 173 26.69 29.99 -11.99
N GLU A 174 26.43 30.43 -13.23
CA GLU A 174 25.18 30.14 -13.93
C GLU A 174 24.95 28.63 -14.10
N GLU A 175 25.96 27.91 -14.59
CA GLU A 175 25.91 26.46 -14.73
C GLU A 175 25.65 25.72 -13.41
N GLN A 176 26.29 26.15 -12.32
CA GLN A 176 26.05 25.56 -10.98
C GLN A 176 24.66 25.89 -10.44
N ALA A 177 24.16 27.11 -10.65
CA ALA A 177 22.81 27.50 -10.26
C ALA A 177 21.75 26.68 -11.01
N ASP A 178 21.90 26.52 -12.32
CA ASP A 178 21.03 25.72 -13.15
C ASP A 178 21.05 24.23 -12.73
N ARG A 179 22.23 23.72 -12.43
CA ARG A 179 22.40 22.36 -11.93
C ARG A 179 21.67 22.13 -10.61
N LEU A 180 21.80 23.06 -9.67
CA LEU A 180 21.12 22.99 -8.37
C LEU A 180 19.60 23.12 -8.53
N GLY A 181 19.12 23.99 -9.43
CA GLY A 181 17.72 24.13 -9.78
C GLY A 181 17.10 22.81 -10.30
N ARG A 182 17.83 22.09 -11.17
CA ARG A 182 17.42 20.76 -11.63
C ARG A 182 17.33 19.75 -10.49
N TYR A 183 18.31 19.70 -9.59
CA TYR A 183 18.28 18.79 -8.45
C TYR A 183 17.09 19.03 -7.53
N VAL A 184 16.79 20.30 -7.26
CA VAL A 184 15.62 20.70 -6.45
C VAL A 184 14.32 20.26 -7.15
N SER A 185 14.20 20.48 -8.47
CA SER A 185 13.05 20.08 -9.25
C SER A 185 12.87 18.55 -9.25
N ASP A 186 13.95 17.79 -9.47
CA ASP A 186 13.91 16.34 -9.48
C ASP A 186 13.51 15.75 -8.12
N LEU A 187 13.98 16.38 -7.03
CA LEU A 187 13.60 15.96 -5.66
C LEU A 187 12.11 16.20 -5.38
N LEU A 188 11.58 17.34 -5.84
CA LEU A 188 10.15 17.65 -5.76
C LEU A 188 9.29 16.65 -6.51
N ASP A 189 9.69 16.33 -7.73
CA ASP A 189 8.92 15.39 -8.54
C ASP A 189 8.99 13.98 -7.98
N LEU A 190 10.13 13.59 -7.40
CA LEU A 190 10.23 12.34 -6.67
C LEU A 190 9.26 12.30 -5.47
N SER A 191 9.17 13.41 -4.74
CA SER A 191 8.24 13.57 -3.63
C SER A 191 6.78 13.44 -4.10
N ARG A 192 6.38 14.21 -5.12
CA ARG A 192 5.02 14.15 -5.70
C ARG A 192 4.67 12.77 -6.24
N LEU A 193 5.62 12.09 -6.89
CA LEU A 193 5.45 10.71 -7.38
C LEU A 193 5.25 9.72 -6.23
N SER A 194 6.01 9.88 -5.14
CA SER A 194 5.91 9.01 -3.96
C SER A 194 4.57 9.18 -3.23
N ALA A 195 4.05 10.41 -3.20
CA ALA A 195 2.75 10.74 -2.61
C ALA A 195 1.54 10.39 -3.51
N GLY A 196 1.80 9.94 -4.76
CA GLY A 196 0.70 9.75 -5.74
C GLY A 196 0.03 11.06 -6.18
N ALA A 197 0.67 12.21 -5.91
CA ALA A 197 0.13 13.54 -6.14
C ALA A 197 0.58 14.16 -7.49
N MET A 198 1.28 13.38 -8.33
CA MET A 198 1.70 13.87 -9.64
C MET A 198 0.50 13.93 -10.59
N PRO A 199 0.17 15.10 -11.14
CA PRO A 199 -0.92 15.19 -12.11
C PRO A 199 -0.50 14.48 -13.41
N VAL A 200 -1.38 13.62 -13.93
CA VAL A 200 -1.14 12.88 -15.18
C VAL A 200 -2.30 13.15 -16.13
N ARG A 201 -1.99 13.59 -17.36
CA ARG A 201 -2.98 13.85 -18.41
C ARG A 201 -2.72 12.90 -19.60
N ILE A 202 -3.40 11.76 -19.56
CA ILE A 202 -3.29 10.76 -20.64
C ILE A 202 -4.18 11.18 -21.81
N GLU A 203 -3.56 11.60 -22.90
CA GLU A 203 -4.20 12.00 -24.14
C GLU A 203 -3.64 11.21 -25.31
N VAL A 204 -4.30 11.27 -26.47
CA VAL A 204 -3.75 10.72 -27.71
C VAL A 204 -2.76 11.74 -28.27
N ASN A 205 -1.49 11.38 -28.30
CA ASN A 205 -0.40 12.23 -28.76
C ASN A 205 0.39 11.55 -29.88
N ALA A 206 0.89 12.35 -30.81
CA ALA A 206 1.80 11.88 -31.86
C ALA A 206 3.24 11.79 -31.32
N VAL A 207 3.97 10.77 -31.75
CA VAL A 207 5.39 10.60 -31.40
C VAL A 207 6.25 11.67 -32.06
N ASP A 208 5.88 12.11 -33.23
CA ASP A 208 6.60 13.15 -33.99
C ASP A 208 6.61 14.48 -33.23
N ASP A 209 5.47 14.88 -32.62
CA ASP A 209 5.37 16.07 -31.76
C ASP A 209 6.24 15.95 -30.52
N LEU A 210 6.21 14.78 -29.88
CA LEU A 210 7.05 14.50 -28.71
C LEU A 210 8.53 14.60 -29.03
N LEU A 211 8.98 13.98 -30.14
CA LEU A 211 10.38 13.98 -30.52
C LEU A 211 10.83 15.34 -31.01
N SER A 212 10.00 16.07 -31.76
CA SER A 212 10.29 17.44 -32.17
C SER A 212 10.50 18.38 -30.97
N ALA A 213 9.59 18.34 -30.00
CA ALA A 213 9.71 19.09 -28.76
C ALA A 213 10.97 18.70 -27.95
N ALA A 214 11.29 17.38 -27.88
CA ALA A 214 12.48 16.93 -27.18
C ALA A 214 13.79 17.39 -27.82
N ILE A 215 13.83 17.41 -29.15
CA ILE A 215 14.98 17.89 -29.91
C ILE A 215 15.17 19.39 -29.68
N GLU A 216 14.11 20.19 -29.87
CA GLU A 216 14.13 21.63 -29.66
C GLU A 216 14.61 21.99 -28.24
N GLU A 217 14.09 21.31 -27.22
CA GLU A 217 14.49 21.55 -25.82
C GLU A 217 15.94 21.16 -25.53
N THR A 218 16.49 20.16 -26.23
CA THR A 218 17.86 19.68 -25.96
C THR A 218 18.92 20.28 -26.89
N GLU A 219 18.56 20.89 -28.00
CA GLU A 219 19.48 21.38 -29.06
C GLU A 219 20.61 22.26 -28.50
N ALA A 220 20.28 23.27 -27.72
CA ALA A 220 21.26 24.18 -27.12
C ALA A 220 22.22 23.44 -26.15
N ARG A 221 21.74 22.39 -25.46
CA ARG A 221 22.52 21.64 -24.45
C ARG A 221 23.46 20.62 -25.05
N ILE A 222 23.07 20.00 -26.19
CA ILE A 222 23.92 18.98 -26.82
C ILE A 222 25.01 19.60 -27.71
N ALA A 223 25.10 20.95 -27.78
CA ALA A 223 26.20 21.71 -28.36
C ALA A 223 26.64 21.24 -29.75
N GLY A 224 25.70 21.13 -30.69
CA GLY A 224 25.96 20.72 -32.08
C GLY A 224 26.33 19.25 -32.27
N ARG A 225 26.10 18.39 -31.28
CA ARG A 225 26.27 16.94 -31.45
C ARG A 225 25.24 16.41 -32.44
N PRO A 226 25.64 15.55 -33.43
CA PRO A 226 24.69 14.95 -34.36
C PRO A 226 23.66 14.09 -33.63
N LEU A 227 22.38 14.39 -33.82
CA LEU A 227 21.23 13.61 -33.35
C LEU A 227 20.59 12.91 -34.59
N ASP A 228 20.69 11.59 -34.63
CA ASP A 228 20.14 10.77 -35.71
C ASP A 228 18.75 10.26 -35.33
N VAL A 229 17.70 10.88 -35.87
CA VAL A 229 16.31 10.54 -35.58
C VAL A 229 15.76 9.61 -36.66
N LYS A 230 15.25 8.47 -36.22
CA LYS A 230 14.69 7.43 -37.11
C LYS A 230 13.22 7.18 -36.79
N LEU A 231 12.36 7.55 -37.71
CA LEU A 231 10.93 7.24 -37.70
C LEU A 231 10.63 6.25 -38.85
N PRO A 232 9.51 5.52 -38.78
CA PRO A 232 9.08 4.66 -39.88
C PRO A 232 8.96 5.43 -41.21
N LYS A 233 9.49 4.84 -42.27
CA LYS A 233 9.52 5.49 -43.59
C LYS A 233 8.18 5.44 -44.35
N ASP A 234 7.24 4.69 -43.85
CA ASP A 234 5.99 4.36 -44.52
C ASP A 234 4.91 5.46 -44.42
N GLY A 235 5.27 6.64 -43.87
CA GLY A 235 4.33 7.74 -43.67
C GLY A 235 3.28 7.44 -42.59
N VAL A 236 3.41 6.34 -41.87
CA VAL A 236 2.52 5.96 -40.78
C VAL A 236 2.80 6.84 -39.56
N LEU A 237 1.83 7.67 -39.18
CA LEU A 237 1.92 8.49 -37.99
C LEU A 237 1.86 7.59 -36.74
N LEU A 238 2.93 7.60 -35.95
CA LEU A 238 2.97 6.90 -34.70
C LEU A 238 2.22 7.69 -33.63
N ALA A 239 1.16 7.11 -33.05
CA ALA A 239 0.38 7.72 -31.99
C ALA A 239 0.20 6.78 -30.80
N GLY A 240 0.02 7.36 -29.61
CA GLY A 240 -0.19 6.61 -28.38
C GLY A 240 -0.95 7.39 -27.32
N ARG A 241 -1.41 6.68 -26.30
CA ARG A 241 -2.04 7.28 -25.12
C ARG A 241 -1.01 7.50 -24.02
N PHE A 242 -0.57 8.75 -23.90
CA PHE A 242 0.43 9.12 -22.90
C PHE A 242 0.31 10.61 -22.52
N ASP A 243 0.96 11.00 -21.45
CA ASP A 243 1.13 12.39 -21.04
C ASP A 243 2.34 12.97 -21.78
N LEU A 244 2.09 14.01 -22.60
CA LEU A 244 3.14 14.62 -23.43
C LEU A 244 4.26 15.20 -22.56
N SER A 245 3.91 15.92 -21.47
CA SER A 245 4.89 16.58 -20.61
C SER A 245 5.78 15.58 -19.86
N LEU A 246 5.19 14.50 -19.31
CA LEU A 246 5.96 13.46 -18.64
C LEU A 246 6.85 12.70 -19.61
N SER A 247 6.34 12.38 -20.81
CA SER A 247 7.10 11.70 -21.86
C SER A 247 8.22 12.56 -22.40
N LEU A 248 7.97 13.85 -22.62
CA LEU A 248 8.99 14.84 -23.00
C LEU A 248 10.14 14.86 -21.98
N ARG A 249 9.81 14.95 -20.71
CA ARG A 249 10.80 14.94 -19.63
C ARG A 249 11.62 13.65 -19.57
N ILE A 250 11.00 12.50 -19.84
CA ILE A 250 11.72 11.23 -19.92
C ILE A 250 12.72 11.29 -21.09
N ILE A 251 12.27 11.66 -22.29
CA ILE A 251 13.12 11.66 -23.49
C ILE A 251 14.25 12.68 -23.38
N THR A 252 13.99 13.90 -22.91
CA THR A 252 15.03 14.93 -22.71
C THR A 252 16.07 14.48 -21.71
N ASN A 253 15.67 13.82 -20.60
CA ASN A 253 16.60 13.24 -19.65
C ASN A 253 17.46 12.12 -20.27
N LEU A 254 16.88 11.28 -21.11
CA LEU A 254 17.64 10.23 -21.82
C LEU A 254 18.62 10.80 -22.83
N ILE A 255 18.26 11.85 -23.57
CA ILE A 255 19.15 12.56 -24.50
C ILE A 255 20.30 13.23 -23.72
N ASP A 256 20.01 13.93 -22.63
CA ASP A 256 21.01 14.56 -21.76
C ASP A 256 21.99 13.51 -21.18
N ASN A 257 21.48 12.34 -20.76
CA ASN A 257 22.33 11.22 -20.31
C ASN A 257 23.22 10.69 -21.46
N ALA A 258 22.64 10.47 -22.63
CA ALA A 258 23.38 10.04 -23.81
C ALA A 258 24.47 11.06 -24.17
N HIS A 259 24.17 12.37 -24.19
CA HIS A 259 25.15 13.42 -24.43
C HIS A 259 26.30 13.40 -23.43
N LYS A 260 25.98 13.20 -22.18
CA LYS A 260 26.92 13.23 -21.05
C LYS A 260 27.91 12.08 -21.08
N TYR A 261 27.45 10.86 -21.42
CA TYR A 261 28.26 9.65 -21.33
C TYR A 261 28.89 9.22 -22.66
N THR A 262 28.42 9.74 -23.79
CA THR A 262 29.00 9.46 -25.10
C THR A 262 30.26 10.31 -25.33
N PRO A 263 31.36 9.74 -25.84
CA PRO A 263 32.54 10.51 -26.26
C PRO A 263 32.18 11.61 -27.28
N ALA A 264 32.93 12.71 -27.26
CA ALA A 264 32.73 13.80 -28.21
C ALA A 264 32.82 13.34 -29.67
N GLY A 265 31.98 13.90 -30.55
CA GLY A 265 31.98 13.59 -31.97
C GLY A 265 31.17 12.35 -32.38
N LEU A 266 30.74 11.49 -31.42
CA LEU A 266 29.87 10.36 -31.77
C LEU A 266 28.39 10.76 -31.71
N PRO A 267 27.54 10.28 -32.65
CA PRO A 267 26.13 10.62 -32.68
C PRO A 267 25.33 9.93 -31.61
N ILE A 268 24.24 10.60 -31.18
CA ILE A 268 23.15 10.01 -30.40
C ILE A 268 22.06 9.62 -31.41
N SER A 269 21.44 8.43 -31.25
CA SER A 269 20.37 8.00 -32.11
C SER A 269 19.07 7.88 -31.31
N VAL A 270 18.00 8.46 -31.82
CA VAL A 270 16.64 8.32 -31.30
C VAL A 270 15.82 7.60 -32.36
N GLU A 271 15.26 6.44 -32.00
CA GLU A 271 14.42 5.65 -32.90
C GLU A 271 13.05 5.41 -32.26
N ALA A 272 12.01 5.66 -33.04
CA ALA A 272 10.66 5.31 -32.65
C ALA A 272 10.03 4.34 -33.61
N LEU A 273 9.36 3.33 -33.07
CA LEU A 273 8.64 2.33 -33.85
C LEU A 273 7.43 1.81 -33.05
N ARG A 274 6.49 1.21 -33.79
CA ARG A 274 5.38 0.48 -33.20
C ARG A 274 5.69 -1.01 -33.18
N GLN A 275 5.46 -1.64 -32.03
CA GLN A 275 5.58 -3.07 -31.85
C GLN A 275 4.29 -3.62 -31.20
N GLY A 276 3.39 -4.12 -32.05
CA GLY A 276 2.07 -4.55 -31.62
C GLY A 276 1.24 -3.38 -31.07
N ASN A 277 0.78 -3.49 -29.82
CA ASN A 277 0.02 -2.47 -29.12
C ASN A 277 0.90 -1.49 -28.30
N ARG A 278 2.20 -1.46 -28.56
CA ARG A 278 3.16 -0.58 -27.89
C ARG A 278 3.89 0.32 -28.87
N LEU A 279 4.07 1.57 -28.46
CA LEU A 279 5.10 2.45 -29.00
C LEU A 279 6.40 2.13 -28.29
N ARG A 280 7.48 2.11 -29.01
CA ARG A 280 8.84 1.92 -28.49
C ARG A 280 9.70 3.07 -28.98
N ILE A 281 10.17 3.90 -28.04
CA ILE A 281 11.07 5.02 -28.30
C ILE A 281 12.40 4.70 -27.65
N ALA A 282 13.44 4.52 -28.45
CA ALA A 282 14.76 4.12 -28.01
C ALA A 282 15.75 5.27 -28.17
N VAL A 283 16.42 5.66 -27.10
CA VAL A 283 17.55 6.59 -27.11
C VAL A 283 18.83 5.79 -26.97
N ARG A 284 19.67 5.83 -27.98
CA ARG A 284 20.89 5.02 -28.10
C ARG A 284 22.14 5.87 -28.06
N ASP A 285 23.09 5.47 -27.25
CA ASP A 285 24.39 6.10 -27.13
C ASP A 285 25.54 5.15 -27.52
N ARG A 286 26.75 5.71 -27.57
CA ARG A 286 28.03 5.00 -27.76
C ARG A 286 28.96 5.24 -26.57
N GLY A 287 28.42 5.38 -25.39
CA GLY A 287 29.17 5.52 -24.14
C GLY A 287 29.77 4.20 -23.64
N PRO A 288 30.25 4.16 -22.39
CA PRO A 288 30.85 2.97 -21.80
C PRO A 288 29.86 1.83 -21.58
N GLY A 289 28.54 2.09 -21.69
CA GLY A 289 27.51 1.14 -21.29
C GLY A 289 27.36 1.04 -19.76
N ILE A 290 26.61 0.04 -19.32
CA ILE A 290 26.38 -0.27 -17.91
C ILE A 290 27.04 -1.60 -17.57
N ALA A 291 27.70 -1.71 -16.44
CA ALA A 291 28.36 -2.93 -16.01
C ALA A 291 27.32 -4.04 -15.70
N LEU A 292 27.75 -5.29 -15.94
CA LEU A 292 26.93 -6.46 -15.66
C LEU A 292 26.49 -6.47 -14.19
N GLY A 293 25.18 -6.63 -13.97
CA GLY A 293 24.56 -6.64 -12.63
C GLY A 293 24.18 -5.26 -12.10
N GLU A 294 24.42 -4.17 -12.87
CA GLU A 294 23.99 -2.82 -12.52
C GLU A 294 22.76 -2.37 -13.30
N GLU A 295 22.26 -3.18 -14.27
CA GLU A 295 21.23 -2.81 -15.23
C GLU A 295 19.88 -2.42 -14.57
N GLU A 296 19.53 -3.04 -13.46
CA GLU A 296 18.35 -2.66 -12.68
C GLU A 296 18.67 -1.54 -11.68
N ARG A 297 19.87 -1.52 -11.14
CA ARG A 297 20.29 -0.57 -10.11
C ARG A 297 20.39 0.86 -10.62
N ILE A 298 20.66 1.05 -11.91
CA ILE A 298 20.67 2.40 -12.53
C ILE A 298 19.32 3.14 -12.42
N PHE A 299 18.24 2.41 -12.14
CA PHE A 299 16.90 2.97 -11.89
C PHE A 299 16.60 3.19 -10.40
N GLU A 300 17.53 2.86 -9.50
CA GLU A 300 17.42 3.17 -8.08
C GLU A 300 17.70 4.67 -7.84
N THR A 301 17.01 5.24 -6.88
CA THR A 301 17.17 6.65 -6.50
C THR A 301 18.57 6.90 -5.94
N PHE A 302 19.27 7.93 -6.42
CA PHE A 302 20.63 8.31 -6.04
C PHE A 302 21.73 7.32 -6.44
N TYR A 303 21.41 6.27 -7.18
CA TYR A 303 22.40 5.33 -7.65
C TYR A 303 23.26 5.93 -8.79
N ARG A 304 24.57 5.68 -8.74
CA ARG A 304 25.54 6.04 -9.77
C ARG A 304 26.50 4.89 -9.96
N PRO A 305 26.69 4.39 -11.20
CA PRO A 305 27.71 3.40 -11.50
C PRO A 305 29.10 3.87 -11.08
N LEU A 306 29.93 2.97 -10.53
CA LEU A 306 31.29 3.29 -10.09
C LEU A 306 32.20 3.80 -11.22
N ALA A 307 31.94 3.36 -12.45
CA ALA A 307 32.67 3.78 -13.65
C ALA A 307 32.24 5.16 -14.17
N ALA A 308 31.20 5.80 -13.59
CA ALA A 308 30.73 7.11 -14.03
C ALA A 308 31.72 8.21 -13.58
N PRO A 309 32.18 9.12 -14.49
CA PRO A 309 33.08 10.22 -14.15
C PRO A 309 32.50 11.08 -13.03
N ALA A 310 33.27 11.36 -11.99
CA ALA A 310 32.84 12.13 -10.81
C ALA A 310 32.38 13.55 -11.16
N ASP A 311 33.00 14.18 -12.16
CA ASP A 311 32.76 15.58 -12.57
C ASP A 311 31.52 15.84 -13.42
N ARG A 312 30.87 14.79 -13.93
CA ARG A 312 29.71 14.94 -14.81
C ARG A 312 28.36 14.96 -14.09
N GLY A 313 28.32 15.51 -12.92
CA GLY A 313 27.23 16.01 -12.08
C GLY A 313 25.79 15.62 -12.42
N SER A 314 25.34 14.41 -12.07
CA SER A 314 23.92 14.09 -11.93
C SER A 314 23.67 13.54 -10.52
N ALA A 315 22.51 13.87 -9.94
CA ALA A 315 22.13 13.37 -8.61
C ALA A 315 21.74 11.88 -8.61
N GLY A 316 21.74 11.18 -9.77
CA GLY A 316 21.23 9.81 -9.87
C GLY A 316 19.71 9.72 -9.74
N LEU A 317 18.99 10.80 -10.06
CA LEU A 317 17.52 10.85 -9.94
C LEU A 317 16.80 10.65 -11.27
N GLY A 318 17.39 11.06 -12.39
CA GLY A 318 16.71 11.15 -13.68
C GLY A 318 16.14 9.82 -14.20
N LEU A 319 16.91 8.73 -14.14
CA LEU A 319 16.43 7.41 -14.58
C LEU A 319 15.35 6.84 -13.64
N ALA A 320 15.52 7.03 -12.32
CA ALA A 320 14.52 6.63 -11.33
C ALA A 320 13.18 7.37 -11.52
N LEU A 321 13.23 8.67 -11.76
CA LEU A 321 12.07 9.51 -12.09
C LEU A 321 11.44 9.07 -13.41
N GLY A 322 12.26 8.91 -14.46
CA GLY A 322 11.78 8.47 -15.77
C GLY A 322 11.05 7.12 -15.70
N ARG A 323 11.57 6.16 -14.95
CA ARG A 323 10.92 4.84 -14.76
C ARG A 323 9.55 4.97 -14.06
N ARG A 324 9.46 5.80 -13.01
CA ARG A 324 8.19 6.06 -12.30
C ARG A 324 7.19 6.83 -13.15
N MET A 325 7.64 7.85 -13.89
CA MET A 325 6.81 8.61 -14.83
C MET A 325 6.27 7.73 -15.97
N ALA A 326 7.10 6.80 -16.50
CA ALA A 326 6.65 5.84 -17.49
C ALA A 326 5.56 4.90 -16.91
N ALA A 327 5.74 4.40 -15.68
CA ALA A 327 4.77 3.52 -15.02
C ALA A 327 3.41 4.20 -14.80
N LEU A 328 3.36 5.50 -14.45
CA LEU A 328 2.12 6.28 -14.32
C LEU A 328 1.30 6.34 -15.63
N GLN A 329 1.95 6.15 -16.77
CA GLN A 329 1.34 6.18 -18.10
C GLN A 329 1.11 4.76 -18.66
N GLN A 330 1.10 3.73 -17.81
CA GLN A 330 1.02 2.32 -18.23
C GLN A 330 2.16 1.92 -19.19
N GLY A 331 3.25 2.68 -19.13
CA GLY A 331 4.48 2.48 -19.89
C GLY A 331 5.56 1.78 -19.06
N ALA A 332 6.74 1.64 -19.67
CA ALA A 332 7.94 1.14 -19.01
C ALA A 332 9.17 1.85 -19.57
N LEU A 333 10.16 2.10 -18.72
CA LEU A 333 11.50 2.52 -19.11
C LEU A 333 12.48 1.39 -18.76
N THR A 334 13.16 0.89 -19.80
CA THR A 334 14.08 -0.24 -19.68
C THR A 334 15.44 0.09 -20.30
N TYR A 335 16.45 -0.69 -19.94
CA TYR A 335 17.78 -0.64 -20.50
C TYR A 335 18.11 -1.93 -21.24
N ALA A 336 18.87 -1.83 -22.30
CA ALA A 336 19.51 -2.96 -22.98
C ALA A 336 20.95 -2.59 -23.35
N PRO A 337 21.92 -3.55 -23.23
CA PRO A 337 23.27 -3.34 -23.72
C PRO A 337 23.27 -3.25 -25.24
N ARG A 338 24.06 -2.32 -25.78
CA ARG A 338 24.17 -2.13 -27.24
C ARG A 338 25.30 -2.97 -27.82
N PRO A 339 25.09 -3.75 -28.88
CA PRO A 339 26.18 -4.44 -29.57
C PRO A 339 27.25 -3.46 -30.05
N GLY A 340 28.51 -3.76 -29.70
CA GLY A 340 29.64 -2.88 -30.02
C GLY A 340 29.86 -1.72 -29.03
N GLY A 341 29.22 -1.74 -27.87
CA GLY A 341 29.35 -0.76 -26.78
C GLY A 341 28.30 0.34 -26.81
N GLY A 342 27.99 0.87 -25.62
CA GLY A 342 26.97 1.90 -25.40
C GLY A 342 25.71 1.36 -24.74
N SER A 343 24.70 2.24 -24.64
CA SER A 343 23.42 1.98 -23.99
C SER A 343 22.27 2.13 -24.97
N ASP A 344 21.21 1.35 -24.75
CA ASP A 344 19.91 1.47 -25.40
C ASP A 344 18.85 1.65 -24.29
N PHE A 345 18.38 2.87 -24.09
CA PHE A 345 17.29 3.17 -23.16
C PHE A 345 15.98 3.24 -23.92
N ILE A 346 14.99 2.45 -23.49
CA ILE A 346 13.77 2.22 -24.24
C ILE A 346 12.57 2.63 -23.40
N LEU A 347 11.87 3.67 -23.85
CA LEU A 347 10.56 4.06 -23.34
C LEU A 347 9.48 3.29 -24.14
N SER A 348 8.68 2.51 -23.45
CA SER A 348 7.53 1.79 -24.01
C SER A 348 6.23 2.41 -23.52
N LEU A 349 5.34 2.83 -24.43
CA LEU A 349 4.05 3.46 -24.14
C LEU A 349 2.91 2.71 -24.86
N PRO A 350 1.65 2.83 -24.42
CA PRO A 350 0.50 2.27 -25.14
C PRO A 350 0.33 2.91 -26.52
N ALA A 351 0.30 2.09 -27.58
CA ALA A 351 0.04 2.55 -28.93
C ALA A 351 -1.47 2.68 -29.20
N VAL A 352 -1.84 3.59 -30.10
CA VAL A 352 -3.21 3.76 -30.59
C VAL A 352 -3.21 3.75 -32.12
N ASP A 353 -4.21 3.11 -32.71
CA ASP A 353 -4.48 3.23 -34.15
C ASP A 353 -5.20 4.55 -34.38
N LEU A 354 -4.59 5.41 -35.20
CA LEU A 354 -5.31 6.58 -35.71
C LEU A 354 -6.21 6.12 -36.85
N PRO A 355 -7.47 6.59 -36.93
CA PRO A 355 -8.28 6.34 -38.13
C PRO A 355 -7.55 6.91 -39.33
N GLY A 356 -7.45 6.11 -40.39
CA GLY A 356 -6.91 6.58 -41.67
C GLY A 356 -7.72 7.76 -42.18
N PRO A 357 -7.18 8.52 -43.17
CA PRO A 357 -7.87 9.66 -43.74
C PRO A 357 -9.26 9.33 -44.30
N ASP A 358 -9.58 8.06 -44.54
CA ASP A 358 -10.85 7.57 -45.07
C ASP A 358 -11.80 6.97 -44.03
N GLY A 359 -11.47 7.07 -42.73
CA GLY A 359 -12.35 6.66 -41.61
C GLY A 359 -12.53 5.14 -41.42
N GLU A 360 -11.81 4.30 -42.18
CA GLU A 360 -11.82 2.85 -41.95
C GLU A 360 -10.75 2.41 -40.94
N PRO A 361 -11.09 1.56 -39.94
CA PRO A 361 -10.09 0.99 -39.05
C PRO A 361 -9.17 0.08 -39.84
N SER A 362 -7.86 0.36 -39.83
CA SER A 362 -6.86 -0.54 -40.42
C SER A 362 -6.89 -1.89 -39.72
N LEU A 363 -7.21 -2.94 -40.46
CA LEU A 363 -7.23 -4.35 -40.07
C LEU A 363 -5.83 -4.85 -39.64
#